data_537efe4ff3f5034057200df1743239bc
#
_entry.id   537efe4ff3f5034057200df1743239bc
#
_cell.length_a   1.000
_cell.length_b   1.000
_cell.length_c   1.000
_cell.angle_alpha   90.00
_cell.angle_beta   90.00
_cell.angle_gamma   90.00
#
_symmetry.space_group_name_H-M   'P 1'
#
loop_
_entity.id
_entity.type
_entity.pdbx_description
1 polymer ?
#
loop_
_entity_poly.entity_id
_entity_poly.type
_entity_poly.pdbx_seq_one_letter_code
_entity_poly.pdbx_strand_id
1 'polypeptide(L)'
;MSRTRLILAAVAAAFATSALAAGDPAAGRQKNFQCMGCHGIPGWKTAFPEVYSVPKLGGQHAAYLVTALKQYKSGDRDHAT
;
A
#
# COMPACT_ATOMS: atom_id res chain seq x y z
N MET A 1 23.85 27.87 22.50
CA MET A 1 22.46 27.49 22.20
C MET A 1 21.67 27.36 23.49
N SER A 2 20.46 27.86 23.53
CA SER A 2 19.61 27.69 24.70
C SER A 2 19.13 26.24 24.81
N ARG A 3 18.92 25.75 26.02
CA ARG A 3 18.41 24.38 26.27
C ARG A 3 17.08 24.13 25.55
N THR A 4 16.24 25.14 25.43
CA THR A 4 14.95 25.07 24.71
C THR A 4 15.15 24.80 23.23
N ARG A 5 16.15 25.40 22.57
CA ARG A 5 16.44 25.16 21.16
C ARG A 5 16.94 23.74 20.90
N LEU A 6 17.75 23.20 21.81
CA LEU A 6 18.22 21.82 21.74
C LEU A 6 17.07 20.82 21.90
N ILE A 7 16.14 21.08 22.81
CA ILE A 7 14.95 20.24 23.03
C ILE A 7 14.06 20.24 21.79
N LEU A 8 13.80 21.42 21.20
CA LEU A 8 13.01 21.56 19.98
C LEU A 8 13.64 20.81 18.81
N ALA A 9 14.97 20.90 18.65
CA ALA A 9 15.69 20.19 17.61
C ALA A 9 15.61 18.66 17.79
N ALA A 10 15.73 18.17 19.02
CA ALA A 10 15.61 16.75 19.34
C ALA A 10 14.21 16.20 19.07
N VAL A 11 13.16 16.96 19.39
CA VAL A 11 11.77 16.59 19.11
C VAL A 11 11.52 16.55 17.60
N ALA A 12 12.00 17.54 16.85
CA ALA A 12 11.87 17.56 15.39
C ALA A 12 12.58 16.37 14.72
N ALA A 13 13.77 15.98 15.21
CA ALA A 13 14.50 14.82 14.72
C ALA A 13 13.77 13.50 14.99
N ALA A 14 13.12 13.35 16.15
CA ALA A 14 12.33 12.18 16.50
C ALA A 14 11.12 11.99 15.56
N PHE A 15 10.44 13.08 15.17
CA PHE A 15 9.35 13.01 14.18
C PHE A 15 9.84 12.71 12.77
N ALA A 16 11.04 13.19 12.39
CA ALA A 16 11.61 12.91 11.06
C ALA A 16 11.93 11.42 10.84
N THR A 17 12.33 10.69 11.89
CA THR A 17 12.62 9.25 11.78
C THR A 17 11.36 8.40 11.56
N SER A 18 10.20 8.84 12.01
CA SER A 18 8.93 8.14 11.79
C SER A 18 8.37 8.31 10.37
N ALA A 19 8.91 9.24 9.58
CA ALA A 19 8.50 9.49 8.20
C ALA A 19 9.16 8.57 7.17
N LEU A 20 10.11 7.71 7.58
CA LEU A 20 10.73 6.72 6.70
C LEU A 20 9.75 5.56 6.47
N ALA A 21 9.06 5.60 5.34
CA ALA A 21 8.19 4.51 4.92
C ALA A 21 9.03 3.27 4.57
N ALA A 22 8.60 2.08 5.02
CA ALA A 22 9.14 0.82 4.55
C ALA A 22 8.70 0.60 3.10
N GLY A 23 9.63 0.27 2.20
CA GLY A 23 9.38 -0.03 0.80
C GLY A 23 9.73 1.12 -0.14
N ASP A 24 9.72 0.80 -1.43
CA ASP A 24 10.06 1.71 -2.53
C ASP A 24 8.86 1.85 -3.48
N PRO A 25 8.17 3.02 -3.49
CA PRO A 25 7.02 3.24 -4.35
C PRO A 25 7.33 3.13 -5.84
N ALA A 26 8.53 3.53 -6.28
CA ALA A 26 8.92 3.45 -7.69
C ALA A 26 9.07 1.99 -8.14
N ALA A 27 9.71 1.15 -7.33
CA ALA A 27 9.81 -0.29 -7.60
C ALA A 27 8.44 -0.97 -7.55
N GLY A 28 7.59 -0.60 -6.60
CA GLY A 28 6.21 -1.11 -6.50
C GLY A 28 5.37 -0.78 -7.73
N ARG A 29 5.50 0.42 -8.27
CA ARG A 29 4.81 0.85 -9.49
C ARG A 29 5.17 0.00 -10.71
N GLN A 30 6.41 -0.44 -10.82
CA GLN A 30 6.85 -1.33 -11.89
C GLN A 30 6.28 -2.75 -11.74
N LYS A 31 6.00 -3.18 -10.52
CA LYS A 31 5.52 -4.54 -10.23
C LYS A 31 4.00 -4.66 -10.27
N ASN A 32 3.25 -3.58 -10.01
CA ASN A 32 1.80 -3.63 -9.86
C ASN A 32 1.03 -3.43 -11.17
N PHE A 33 1.69 -3.28 -12.31
CA PHE A 33 1.02 -2.96 -13.58
C PHE A 33 -0.02 -4.02 -13.97
N GLN A 34 0.19 -5.28 -13.62
CA GLN A 34 -0.77 -6.36 -13.87
C GLN A 34 -2.07 -6.21 -13.06
N CYS A 35 -1.96 -5.58 -11.89
CA CYS A 35 -3.10 -5.36 -11.01
C CYS A 35 -3.92 -4.14 -11.43
N MET A 36 -3.26 -3.12 -11.96
CA MET A 36 -3.85 -1.81 -12.28
C MET A 36 -4.86 -1.86 -13.42
N GLY A 37 -4.79 -2.87 -14.29
CA GLY A 37 -5.76 -3.06 -15.36
C GLY A 37 -7.21 -3.25 -14.87
N CYS A 38 -7.37 -3.71 -13.65
CA CYS A 38 -8.67 -3.87 -12.99
C CYS A 38 -8.79 -2.97 -11.75
N HIS A 39 -7.82 -3.04 -10.84
CA HIS A 39 -7.87 -2.32 -9.57
C HIS A 39 -7.58 -0.82 -9.67
N GLY A 40 -7.04 -0.36 -10.79
CA GLY A 40 -6.78 1.05 -11.04
C GLY A 40 -7.92 1.82 -11.69
N ILE A 41 -9.01 1.15 -12.05
CA ILE A 41 -10.16 1.75 -12.74
C ILE A 41 -11.33 1.87 -11.75
N PRO A 42 -11.76 3.10 -11.41
CA PRO A 42 -12.91 3.28 -10.52
C PRO A 42 -14.16 2.61 -11.05
N GLY A 43 -14.84 1.86 -10.19
CA GLY A 43 -16.12 1.21 -10.53
C GLY A 43 -16.00 0.03 -11.50
N TRP A 44 -14.81 -0.47 -11.77
CA TRP A 44 -14.62 -1.57 -12.68
C TRP A 44 -15.30 -2.85 -12.18
N LYS A 45 -15.96 -3.55 -13.12
CA LYS A 45 -16.53 -4.88 -12.88
C LYS A 45 -15.97 -5.87 -13.89
N THR A 46 -15.64 -7.06 -13.44
CA THR A 46 -15.33 -8.18 -14.33
C THR A 46 -16.62 -8.80 -14.88
N ALA A 47 -16.55 -9.41 -16.07
CA ALA A 47 -17.66 -10.15 -16.65
C ALA A 47 -17.44 -11.66 -16.64
N PHE A 48 -16.21 -12.11 -16.47
CA PHE A 48 -15.80 -13.51 -16.49
C PHE A 48 -14.83 -13.82 -15.35
N PRO A 49 -14.96 -14.97 -14.66
CA PRO A 49 -15.97 -16.04 -14.82
C PRO A 49 -17.39 -15.63 -14.39
N GLU A 50 -17.52 -14.54 -13.65
CA GLU A 50 -18.80 -13.98 -13.22
C GLU A 50 -18.70 -12.46 -13.07
N VAL A 51 -19.82 -11.78 -13.05
CA VAL A 51 -19.88 -10.33 -12.81
C VAL A 51 -19.49 -10.05 -11.36
N TYR A 52 -18.39 -9.35 -11.18
CA TYR A 52 -17.86 -9.03 -9.85
C TYR A 52 -17.27 -7.62 -9.82
N SER A 53 -17.61 -6.87 -8.78
CA SER A 53 -17.03 -5.54 -8.57
C SER A 53 -15.60 -5.66 -8.08
N VAL A 54 -14.66 -5.06 -8.83
CA VAL A 54 -13.24 -5.06 -8.46
C VAL A 54 -13.01 -4.03 -7.36
N PRO A 55 -12.48 -4.43 -6.19
CA PRO A 55 -12.27 -3.50 -5.10
C PRO A 55 -11.17 -2.48 -5.41
N LYS A 56 -11.36 -1.26 -4.94
CA LYS A 56 -10.34 -0.22 -4.98
C LYS A 56 -9.22 -0.56 -3.98
N LEU A 57 -7.97 -0.57 -4.43
CA LEU A 57 -6.81 -0.80 -3.58
C LEU A 57 -6.11 0.50 -3.17
N GLY A 58 -6.19 1.55 -3.99
CA GLY A 58 -5.60 2.85 -3.67
C GLY A 58 -6.18 3.43 -2.39
N GLY A 59 -5.31 3.97 -1.53
CA GLY A 59 -5.70 4.51 -0.22
C GLY A 59 -5.74 3.49 0.91
N GLN A 60 -5.52 2.21 0.64
CA GLN A 60 -5.44 1.18 1.67
C GLN A 60 -4.09 1.24 2.41
N HIS A 61 -4.07 0.82 3.68
CA HIS A 61 -2.84 0.75 4.46
C HIS A 61 -1.84 -0.24 3.85
N ALA A 62 -0.58 0.18 3.71
CA ALA A 62 0.47 -0.64 3.09
C ALA A 62 0.67 -1.97 3.81
N ALA A 63 0.65 -1.97 5.15
CA ALA A 63 0.79 -3.19 5.94
C ALA A 63 -0.33 -4.21 5.67
N TYR A 64 -1.57 -3.73 5.48
CA TYR A 64 -2.70 -4.59 5.11
C TYR A 64 -2.53 -5.18 3.71
N LEU A 65 -2.08 -4.39 2.74
CA LEU A 65 -1.82 -4.86 1.38
C LEU A 65 -0.75 -5.94 1.35
N VAL A 66 0.34 -5.77 2.10
CA VAL A 66 1.39 -6.78 2.22
C VAL A 66 0.84 -8.08 2.80
N THR A 67 0.06 -8.00 3.88
CA THR A 67 -0.58 -9.17 4.49
C THR A 67 -1.51 -9.87 3.51
N ALA A 68 -2.37 -9.13 2.80
CA ALA A 68 -3.29 -9.68 1.82
C ALA A 68 -2.54 -10.39 0.68
N LEU A 69 -1.49 -9.78 0.13
CA LEU A 69 -0.68 -10.38 -0.94
C LEU A 69 0.00 -11.68 -0.47
N LYS A 70 0.50 -11.71 0.74
CA LYS A 70 1.08 -12.93 1.33
C LYS A 70 0.03 -14.04 1.49
N GLN A 71 -1.20 -13.70 1.85
CA GLN A 71 -2.31 -14.64 1.98
C GLN A 71 -2.72 -15.21 0.61
N TYR A 72 -2.72 -14.43 -0.44
CA TYR A 72 -2.93 -14.95 -1.81
C TYR A 72 -1.81 -15.91 -2.22
N LYS A 73 -0.58 -15.57 -1.89
CA LYS A 73 0.57 -16.43 -2.19
C LYS A 73 0.53 -17.76 -1.43
N SER A 74 0.10 -17.76 -0.17
CA SER A 74 0.01 -18.96 0.67
C SER A 74 -1.23 -19.80 0.41
N GLY A 75 -2.23 -19.27 -0.27
CA GLY A 75 -3.51 -19.92 -0.50
C GLY A 75 -4.58 -19.66 0.58
N ASP A 76 -4.26 -18.83 1.60
CA ASP A 76 -5.25 -18.43 2.63
C ASP A 76 -6.33 -17.50 2.06
N ARG A 77 -6.04 -16.84 0.96
CA ARG A 77 -7.00 -16.10 0.14
C ARG A 77 -6.98 -16.63 -1.27
N ASP A 78 -8.14 -16.64 -1.90
CA ASP A 78 -8.31 -17.03 -3.29
C ASP A 78 -8.72 -15.82 -4.13
N HIS A 79 -8.04 -15.62 -5.27
CA HIS A 79 -8.35 -14.54 -6.21
C HIS A 79 -9.11 -15.15 -7.38
N ALA A 80 -10.25 -14.53 -7.74
CA ALA A 80 -11.18 -15.11 -8.70
C ALA A 80 -10.66 -15.17 -10.16
N THR A 81 -9.58 -14.42 -10.44
CA THR A 81 -9.00 -14.38 -11.80
C THR A 81 -7.53 -14.73 -11.84
#